data_7a80a82c03b1b93d5b7415f9c8a4818e
#
_entry.id   7a80a82c03b1b93d5b7415f9c8a4818e
#
_cell.length_a   1.000
_cell.length_b   1.000
_cell.length_c   1.000
_cell.angle_alpha   90.00
_cell.angle_beta   90.00
_cell.angle_gamma   90.00
#
_symmetry.space_group_name_H-M   'P 1'
#
loop_
_entity.id
_entity.type
_entity.pdbx_description
1 polymer ?
#
loop_
_entity_poly.entity_id
_entity_poly.type
_entity_poly.pdbx_seq_one_letter_code
_entity_poly.pdbx_strand_id
1 'polypeptide(L)'
;MTKITIDREWQLSAHEADNDYLHHEAFRPVDKEITAVDLDSVGDIPRDIDGVYVRNGHNPIYQPRSGRYHWFDGDGMVHATTFSDGKATFRNRMVMTEGLLAEMNAGEGLYPGLRDGFAAEEGLKNSSGTDVLLHNGEFKTLFSRCGHPYRLDPDDFRTLGPDDFGGTWSRGVSAHSKADERTGELIFFNYSFNSEPYMEYGVVDRDNQLSSVTNIELPGPRLPHDSWITEHYTLLHDLPLYWDPDLLAIGKKKLKFNPDMPSRFGVIPRYGSGSDIRWFECEPTYMLHTVNAWEDGDEIVAFGFKQLTPIPDIPRETPSARVQNYFLSFQFNQPRLTEYRFNLRTGQSSERIIDQQCLEMPTINSRYLGIKNRYAYNTMAAEIPYFLMSGIQKFDLQQRREIDRYELPKGKYMGQPVFSPRLGSQSEDDGYLISYVSDGASAEIYIWQAQTVGDGPITRIPLPQRVPGGSHAYWGNGEDIRNAQARRRNAGA
;
A
#
# COMPACT_ATOMS: atom_id res chain seq x y z
N MET A 1 -26.51 17.98 9.33
CA MET A 1 -26.79 16.72 10.11
C MET A 1 -26.52 15.54 9.19
N THR A 2 -25.57 14.72 9.54
CA THR A 2 -25.13 13.55 8.78
C THR A 2 -26.28 12.59 8.48
N LYS A 3 -26.44 12.20 7.21
CA LYS A 3 -27.42 11.20 6.78
C LYS A 3 -26.71 9.87 6.51
N ILE A 4 -27.16 8.80 7.16
CA ILE A 4 -26.54 7.48 7.09
C ILE A 4 -27.51 6.51 6.43
N THR A 5 -27.02 5.77 5.44
CA THR A 5 -27.70 4.64 4.82
C THR A 5 -26.86 3.38 5.07
N ILE A 6 -27.50 2.30 5.50
CA ILE A 6 -26.89 0.97 5.52
C ILE A 6 -27.13 0.35 4.14
N ASP A 7 -26.07 0.18 3.37
CA ASP A 7 -26.16 -0.35 2.01
C ASP A 7 -26.17 -1.88 2.00
N ARG A 8 -25.47 -2.50 2.97
CA ARG A 8 -25.41 -3.95 3.16
C ARG A 8 -25.01 -4.31 4.59
N GLU A 9 -25.54 -5.45 5.08
CA GLU A 9 -25.08 -6.09 6.31
C GLU A 9 -24.48 -7.45 5.99
N TRP A 10 -23.39 -7.79 6.68
CA TRP A 10 -22.65 -9.03 6.51
C TRP A 10 -22.76 -9.91 7.74
N GLN A 11 -22.93 -11.20 7.53
CA GLN A 11 -22.79 -12.17 8.60
C GLN A 11 -21.33 -12.64 8.63
N LEU A 12 -20.58 -12.17 9.61
CA LEU A 12 -19.19 -12.58 9.79
C LEU A 12 -19.13 -14.01 10.34
N SER A 13 -18.25 -14.85 9.80
CA SER A 13 -18.01 -16.18 10.36
C SER A 13 -17.37 -16.09 11.76
N ALA A 14 -17.52 -17.14 12.57
CA ALA A 14 -16.84 -17.23 13.85
C ALA A 14 -15.30 -17.23 13.66
N HIS A 15 -14.61 -16.51 14.52
CA HIS A 15 -13.16 -16.34 14.43
C HIS A 15 -12.41 -17.19 15.46
N GLU A 16 -11.15 -17.51 15.13
CA GLU A 16 -10.20 -18.16 16.02
C GLU A 16 -10.08 -17.37 17.35
N ALA A 17 -10.36 -18.03 18.48
CA ALA A 17 -10.51 -17.36 19.77
C ALA A 17 -9.22 -16.71 20.30
N ASP A 18 -8.05 -17.19 19.86
CA ASP A 18 -6.74 -16.72 20.28
C ASP A 18 -6.01 -15.88 19.22
N ASN A 19 -6.74 -15.40 18.21
CA ASN A 19 -6.18 -14.52 17.19
C ASN A 19 -6.26 -13.06 17.61
N ASP A 20 -5.13 -12.52 18.07
CA ASP A 20 -5.05 -11.15 18.57
C ASP A 20 -5.43 -10.08 17.55
N TYR A 21 -5.09 -10.30 16.25
CA TYR A 21 -5.46 -9.33 15.20
C TYR A 21 -6.95 -9.26 14.94
N LEU A 22 -7.68 -10.34 15.14
CA LEU A 22 -9.15 -10.34 14.99
C LEU A 22 -9.88 -9.76 16.21
N HIS A 23 -9.29 -9.94 17.39
CA HIS A 23 -9.94 -9.53 18.65
C HIS A 23 -9.45 -8.18 19.16
N HIS A 24 -8.28 -7.69 18.70
CA HIS A 24 -7.83 -6.36 19.05
C HIS A 24 -8.77 -5.30 18.47
N GLU A 25 -9.18 -4.34 19.29
CA GLU A 25 -10.19 -3.33 18.89
C GLU A 25 -9.84 -2.60 17.60
N ALA A 26 -8.54 -2.30 17.38
CA ALA A 26 -8.08 -1.60 16.17
C ALA A 26 -8.27 -2.40 14.88
N PHE A 27 -8.31 -3.74 14.92
CA PHE A 27 -8.38 -4.59 13.72
C PHE A 27 -9.68 -5.38 13.58
N ARG A 28 -10.53 -5.37 14.61
CA ARG A 28 -11.78 -6.11 14.58
C ARG A 28 -12.62 -5.74 13.35
N PRO A 29 -13.09 -6.70 12.53
CA PRO A 29 -13.84 -6.44 11.32
C PRO A 29 -15.15 -5.70 11.57
N VAL A 30 -15.65 -5.00 10.55
CA VAL A 30 -16.98 -4.37 10.54
C VAL A 30 -17.94 -5.22 9.71
N ASP A 31 -19.20 -5.21 10.09
CA ASP A 31 -20.27 -6.03 9.51
C ASP A 31 -21.21 -5.25 8.58
N LYS A 32 -20.95 -3.96 8.35
CA LYS A 32 -21.82 -3.10 7.54
C LYS A 32 -21.07 -2.34 6.48
N GLU A 33 -21.67 -2.28 5.30
CA GLU A 33 -21.38 -1.27 4.29
C GLU A 33 -22.35 -0.12 4.49
N ILE A 34 -21.81 1.09 4.61
CA ILE A 34 -22.60 2.30 4.80
C ILE A 34 -22.24 3.39 3.82
N THR A 35 -23.20 4.28 3.60
CA THR A 35 -22.99 5.58 2.98
C THR A 35 -23.44 6.66 3.95
N ALA A 36 -22.52 7.58 4.30
CA ALA A 36 -22.81 8.72 5.18
C ALA A 36 -22.51 10.02 4.44
N VAL A 37 -23.54 10.78 4.15
CA VAL A 37 -23.44 12.06 3.41
C VAL A 37 -23.59 13.25 4.34
N ASP A 38 -22.99 14.38 3.94
CA ASP A 38 -23.00 15.63 4.71
C ASP A 38 -22.46 15.40 6.13
N LEU A 39 -21.25 14.83 6.25
CA LEU A 39 -20.61 14.57 7.53
C LEU A 39 -20.43 15.86 8.33
N ASP A 40 -20.83 15.82 9.60
CA ASP A 40 -20.57 16.90 10.54
C ASP A 40 -19.07 16.94 10.88
N SER A 41 -18.51 18.14 11.11
CA SER A 41 -17.07 18.32 11.40
C SER A 41 -16.84 19.25 12.60
N VAL A 42 -15.67 19.06 13.23
CA VAL A 42 -15.08 20.00 14.17
C VAL A 42 -13.99 20.77 13.41
N GLY A 43 -14.18 22.06 13.22
CA GLY A 43 -13.44 22.87 12.25
C GLY A 43 -14.05 22.80 10.84
N ASP A 44 -13.74 23.78 10.01
CA ASP A 44 -14.27 23.85 8.65
C ASP A 44 -13.50 22.87 7.74
N ILE A 45 -14.22 22.15 6.88
CA ILE A 45 -13.62 21.38 5.81
C ILE A 45 -13.16 22.36 4.74
N PRO A 46 -11.86 22.40 4.37
CA PRO A 46 -11.37 23.31 3.34
C PRO A 46 -12.09 23.08 2.01
N ARG A 47 -12.58 24.15 1.38
CA ARG A 47 -13.32 24.08 0.11
C ARG A 47 -12.43 23.78 -1.09
N ASP A 48 -11.14 23.95 -0.93
CA ASP A 48 -10.10 23.69 -1.91
C ASP A 48 -9.50 22.28 -1.83
N ILE A 49 -10.12 21.40 -1.04
CA ILE A 49 -9.96 19.95 -1.14
C ILE A 49 -11.01 19.41 -2.10
N ASP A 50 -10.58 18.83 -3.23
CA ASP A 50 -11.46 18.24 -4.25
C ASP A 50 -10.91 16.89 -4.70
N GLY A 51 -11.54 15.80 -4.28
CA GLY A 51 -11.08 14.45 -4.57
C GLY A 51 -11.52 13.43 -3.55
N VAL A 52 -10.81 12.31 -3.52
CA VAL A 52 -11.19 11.15 -2.70
C VAL A 52 -9.98 10.62 -1.94
N TYR A 53 -10.10 10.54 -0.62
CA TYR A 53 -9.24 9.73 0.22
C TYR A 53 -9.77 8.31 0.25
N VAL A 54 -9.04 7.35 -0.29
CA VAL A 54 -9.39 5.92 -0.27
C VAL A 54 -8.33 5.16 0.51
N ARG A 55 -8.75 4.30 1.43
CA ARG A 55 -7.88 3.37 2.13
C ARG A 55 -8.38 1.94 1.95
N ASN A 56 -7.51 1.02 1.58
CA ASN A 56 -7.78 -0.41 1.55
C ASN A 56 -7.41 -1.08 2.87
N GLY A 57 -7.98 -2.24 3.14
CA GLY A 57 -7.68 -3.02 4.33
C GLY A 57 -8.36 -4.37 4.31
N HIS A 58 -8.03 -5.18 5.32
CA HIS A 58 -8.51 -6.56 5.44
C HIS A 58 -9.73 -6.61 6.39
N ASN A 59 -10.85 -7.08 5.87
CA ASN A 59 -12.10 -7.25 6.63
C ASN A 59 -12.67 -8.65 6.35
N PRO A 60 -12.27 -9.68 7.13
CA PRO A 60 -12.65 -11.06 6.83
C PRO A 60 -14.15 -11.28 6.99
N ILE A 61 -14.77 -11.84 5.95
CA ILE A 61 -16.15 -12.35 6.00
C ILE A 61 -16.13 -13.83 6.36
N TYR A 62 -15.30 -14.62 5.68
CA TYR A 62 -15.09 -16.04 5.96
C TYR A 62 -13.67 -16.29 6.45
N GLN A 63 -13.54 -17.30 7.34
CA GLN A 63 -12.23 -17.76 7.77
C GLN A 63 -11.57 -18.62 6.71
N PRO A 64 -10.22 -18.68 6.65
CA PRO A 64 -9.54 -19.72 5.90
C PRO A 64 -10.06 -21.11 6.24
N ARG A 65 -10.05 -22.04 5.26
CA ARG A 65 -10.59 -23.41 5.43
C ARG A 65 -10.06 -24.14 6.67
N SER A 66 -8.84 -23.84 7.11
CA SER A 66 -8.25 -24.38 8.34
C SER A 66 -8.75 -23.73 9.63
N GLY A 67 -9.41 -22.61 9.55
CA GLY A 67 -9.74 -21.75 10.70
C GLY A 67 -8.57 -20.90 11.22
N ARG A 68 -7.37 -20.99 10.61
CA ARG A 68 -6.16 -20.29 11.03
C ARG A 68 -5.96 -19.01 10.24
N TYR A 69 -6.41 -17.91 10.80
CA TYR A 69 -6.40 -16.61 10.13
C TYR A 69 -5.06 -15.87 10.28
N HIS A 70 -4.55 -15.34 9.18
CA HIS A 70 -3.54 -14.28 9.13
C HIS A 70 -4.21 -12.98 8.68
N TRP A 71 -3.74 -11.83 9.15
CA TRP A 71 -4.38 -10.55 8.82
C TRP A 71 -4.54 -10.33 7.30
N PHE A 72 -3.57 -10.73 6.49
CA PHE A 72 -3.64 -10.63 5.03
C PHE A 72 -4.58 -11.64 4.34
N ASP A 73 -5.20 -12.56 5.08
CA ASP A 73 -6.20 -13.48 4.52
C ASP A 73 -7.58 -12.83 4.41
N GLY A 74 -7.79 -11.70 5.11
CA GLY A 74 -9.07 -11.00 5.12
C GLY A 74 -9.43 -10.41 3.77
N ASP A 75 -10.73 -10.41 3.46
CA ASP A 75 -11.25 -9.82 2.22
C ASP A 75 -10.98 -8.32 2.18
N GLY A 76 -10.71 -7.79 1.00
CA GLY A 76 -10.49 -6.36 0.80
C GLY A 76 -11.76 -5.56 1.12
N MET A 77 -11.61 -4.52 1.93
CA MET A 77 -12.64 -3.51 2.14
C MET A 77 -12.02 -2.12 1.98
N VAL A 78 -12.57 -1.36 1.06
CA VAL A 78 -12.18 0.05 0.92
C VAL A 78 -13.03 0.93 1.82
N HIS A 79 -12.38 1.91 2.44
CA HIS A 79 -12.98 3.02 3.15
C HIS A 79 -12.64 4.28 2.37
N ALA A 80 -13.63 4.98 1.89
CA ALA A 80 -13.47 6.13 1.02
C ALA A 80 -14.18 7.36 1.56
N THR A 81 -13.52 8.50 1.47
CA THR A 81 -14.14 9.79 1.79
C THR A 81 -13.94 10.74 0.63
N THR A 82 -15.05 11.11 0.01
CA THR A 82 -15.11 12.10 -1.08
C THR A 82 -15.25 13.48 -0.48
N PHE A 83 -14.42 14.42 -0.92
CA PHE A 83 -14.45 15.82 -0.56
C PHE A 83 -14.79 16.66 -1.77
N SER A 84 -15.71 17.61 -1.62
CA SER A 84 -16.06 18.59 -2.63
C SER A 84 -16.76 19.80 -1.99
N ASP A 85 -16.33 21.01 -2.34
CA ASP A 85 -16.91 22.28 -1.88
C ASP A 85 -17.18 22.35 -0.37
N GLY A 86 -16.19 21.92 0.43
CA GLY A 86 -16.28 21.96 1.91
C GLY A 86 -17.23 20.93 2.51
N LYS A 87 -17.56 19.89 1.79
CA LYS A 87 -18.40 18.76 2.25
C LYS A 87 -17.63 17.45 2.15
N ALA A 88 -18.02 16.49 3.01
CA ALA A 88 -17.46 15.15 3.00
C ALA A 88 -18.56 14.09 2.97
N THR A 89 -18.32 13.03 2.21
CA THR A 89 -19.18 11.84 2.13
C THR A 89 -18.32 10.60 2.35
N PHE A 90 -18.64 9.81 3.35
CA PHE A 90 -17.96 8.55 3.66
C PHE A 90 -18.71 7.36 3.07
N ARG A 91 -17.95 6.38 2.57
CA ARG A 91 -18.44 5.04 2.17
C ARG A 91 -17.42 3.98 2.55
N ASN A 92 -17.90 2.79 2.90
CA ASN A 92 -17.05 1.61 2.89
C ASN A 92 -17.70 0.52 2.05
N ARG A 93 -16.86 -0.23 1.30
CA ARG A 93 -17.34 -1.29 0.38
C ARG A 93 -16.37 -2.48 0.41
N MET A 94 -16.94 -3.67 0.45
CA MET A 94 -16.18 -4.90 0.19
C MET A 94 -15.74 -4.95 -1.27
N VAL A 95 -14.53 -5.41 -1.49
CA VAL A 95 -14.06 -5.74 -2.83
C VAL A 95 -14.62 -7.11 -3.18
N MET A 96 -15.59 -7.14 -4.09
CA MET A 96 -16.29 -8.37 -4.50
C MET A 96 -15.40 -9.17 -5.45
N THR A 97 -14.37 -9.80 -4.89
CA THR A 97 -13.45 -10.65 -5.64
C THR A 97 -14.11 -11.96 -6.04
N GLU A 98 -13.61 -12.63 -7.07
CA GLU A 98 -14.08 -13.96 -7.47
C GLU A 98 -13.99 -14.96 -6.33
N GLY A 99 -12.93 -14.87 -5.51
CA GLY A 99 -12.76 -15.69 -4.31
C GLY A 99 -13.84 -15.45 -3.27
N LEU A 100 -14.14 -14.19 -2.93
CA LEU A 100 -15.21 -13.86 -2.00
C LEU A 100 -16.58 -14.31 -2.53
N LEU A 101 -16.85 -14.10 -3.82
CA LEU A 101 -18.10 -14.54 -4.44
C LEU A 101 -18.25 -16.07 -4.40
N ALA A 102 -17.18 -16.83 -4.59
CA ALA A 102 -17.20 -18.29 -4.47
C ALA A 102 -17.51 -18.73 -3.03
N GLU A 103 -16.89 -18.11 -2.02
CA GLU A 103 -17.15 -18.39 -0.60
C GLU A 103 -18.58 -18.01 -0.20
N MET A 104 -19.09 -16.88 -0.69
CA MET A 104 -20.50 -16.51 -0.47
C MET A 104 -21.48 -17.54 -1.03
N ASN A 105 -21.19 -18.08 -2.21
CA ASN A 105 -22.03 -19.13 -2.80
C ASN A 105 -21.97 -20.46 -2.05
N ALA A 106 -20.79 -20.77 -1.45
CA ALA A 106 -20.61 -21.97 -0.64
C ALA A 106 -21.13 -21.78 0.81
N GLY A 107 -21.18 -20.55 1.33
CA GLY A 107 -21.53 -20.24 2.72
C GLY A 107 -20.40 -20.54 3.69
N GLU A 108 -19.17 -20.79 3.23
CA GLU A 108 -18.01 -21.14 4.03
C GLU A 108 -16.70 -20.72 3.37
N GLY A 109 -15.58 -20.69 4.13
CA GLY A 109 -14.26 -20.44 3.63
C GLY A 109 -13.72 -21.60 2.80
N LEU A 110 -13.31 -21.33 1.57
CA LEU A 110 -12.86 -22.33 0.60
C LEU A 110 -11.34 -22.40 0.48
N TYR A 111 -10.65 -21.31 0.76
CA TYR A 111 -9.22 -21.15 0.47
C TYR A 111 -8.36 -21.40 1.70
N PRO A 112 -7.10 -21.85 1.51
CA PRO A 112 -6.12 -21.88 2.59
C PRO A 112 -5.72 -20.45 2.97
N GLY A 113 -5.25 -20.29 4.22
CA GLY A 113 -4.66 -19.05 4.71
C GLY A 113 -3.13 -19.05 4.66
N LEU A 114 -2.53 -17.90 4.87
CA LEU A 114 -1.07 -17.72 4.95
C LEU A 114 -0.42 -18.55 6.07
N ARG A 115 -1.17 -18.94 7.09
CA ARG A 115 -0.71 -19.78 8.21
C ARG A 115 -0.79 -21.29 7.91
N ASP A 116 -1.35 -21.69 6.78
CA ASP A 116 -1.55 -23.12 6.43
C ASP A 116 -0.36 -23.77 5.76
N GLY A 117 0.66 -23.00 5.44
CA GLY A 117 1.82 -23.49 4.71
C GLY A 117 1.55 -23.74 3.22
N PHE A 118 2.54 -24.27 2.52
CA PHE A 118 2.49 -24.48 1.08
C PHE A 118 1.79 -25.74 0.61
N ALA A 119 1.43 -26.67 1.47
CA ALA A 119 0.74 -27.88 1.08
C ALA A 119 -0.59 -27.64 0.33
N ALA A 120 -1.02 -26.40 0.29
CA ALA A 120 -2.15 -25.90 -0.47
C ALA A 120 -1.64 -25.03 -1.63
N GLU A 121 -1.01 -25.65 -2.62
CA GLU A 121 -0.65 -25.02 -3.90
C GLU A 121 -1.87 -24.59 -4.72
N GLU A 122 -3.06 -24.88 -4.25
CA GLU A 122 -4.34 -24.44 -4.81
C GLU A 122 -4.58 -22.93 -4.69
N GLY A 123 -3.51 -22.15 -4.57
CA GLY A 123 -3.56 -20.70 -4.60
C GLY A 123 -4.22 -20.06 -3.37
N LEU A 124 -3.59 -19.04 -2.83
CA LEU A 124 -4.23 -18.15 -1.86
C LEU A 124 -5.36 -17.39 -2.54
N LYS A 125 -6.43 -17.15 -1.82
CA LYS A 125 -7.48 -16.25 -2.29
C LYS A 125 -6.87 -14.87 -2.60
N ASN A 126 -7.10 -14.34 -3.81
CA ASN A 126 -6.83 -12.93 -4.09
C ASN A 126 -7.83 -12.10 -3.28
N SER A 127 -7.42 -11.64 -2.13
CA SER A 127 -8.26 -10.80 -1.26
C SER A 127 -8.37 -9.36 -1.75
N SER A 128 -7.45 -8.93 -2.61
CA SER A 128 -7.36 -7.53 -3.10
C SER A 128 -7.39 -6.47 -1.98
N GLY A 129 -6.85 -6.82 -0.81
CA GLY A 129 -6.97 -6.04 0.43
C GLY A 129 -5.72 -5.23 0.80
N THR A 130 -4.66 -5.21 -0.05
CA THR A 130 -3.38 -4.62 0.36
C THR A 130 -3.24 -3.16 -0.03
N ASP A 131 -3.35 -2.81 -1.28
CA ASP A 131 -3.12 -1.43 -1.75
C ASP A 131 -4.29 -0.96 -2.60
N VAL A 132 -4.32 0.33 -2.89
CA VAL A 132 -5.28 0.98 -3.75
C VAL A 132 -4.61 2.13 -4.48
N LEU A 133 -4.92 2.30 -5.77
CA LEU A 133 -4.44 3.41 -6.58
C LEU A 133 -5.52 3.85 -7.58
N LEU A 134 -5.32 5.01 -8.18
CA LEU A 134 -6.15 5.52 -9.28
C LEU A 134 -5.40 5.34 -10.60
N HIS A 135 -6.02 4.65 -11.57
CA HIS A 135 -5.50 4.56 -12.92
C HIS A 135 -6.66 4.58 -13.92
N ASN A 136 -6.50 5.33 -15.00
CA ASN A 136 -7.54 5.51 -16.03
C ASN A 136 -8.91 5.90 -15.45
N GLY A 137 -8.93 6.69 -14.34
CA GLY A 137 -10.16 7.17 -13.70
C GLY A 137 -10.98 6.14 -12.96
N GLU A 138 -10.43 4.96 -12.70
CA GLU A 138 -10.98 3.94 -11.80
C GLU A 138 -10.01 3.67 -10.68
N PHE A 139 -10.54 3.44 -9.47
CA PHE A 139 -9.71 2.90 -8.41
C PHE A 139 -9.43 1.42 -8.66
N LYS A 140 -8.22 0.99 -8.38
CA LYS A 140 -7.80 -0.41 -8.48
C LYS A 140 -7.28 -0.86 -7.13
N THR A 141 -7.87 -1.92 -6.58
CA THR A 141 -7.36 -2.58 -5.38
C THR A 141 -6.40 -3.70 -5.77
N LEU A 142 -5.38 -3.90 -4.96
CA LEU A 142 -4.23 -4.74 -5.27
C LEU A 142 -3.97 -5.76 -4.15
N PHE A 143 -3.27 -6.85 -4.52
CA PHE A 143 -2.95 -7.94 -3.61
C PHE A 143 -1.44 -8.18 -3.51
N SER A 144 -0.91 -8.21 -2.28
CA SER A 144 0.53 -8.33 -2.01
C SER A 144 1.20 -9.59 -2.57
N ARG A 145 0.42 -10.64 -2.86
CA ARG A 145 0.91 -11.92 -3.40
C ARG A 145 0.81 -12.00 -4.92
N CYS A 146 0.64 -10.89 -5.59
CA CYS A 146 0.32 -10.74 -7.00
C CYS A 146 -1.01 -11.43 -7.39
N GLY A 147 -1.89 -10.64 -7.92
CA GLY A 147 -3.20 -11.07 -8.39
C GLY A 147 -3.73 -10.04 -9.36
N HIS A 148 -4.83 -10.34 -10.04
CA HIS A 148 -5.51 -9.31 -10.81
C HIS A 148 -5.91 -8.15 -9.91
N PRO A 149 -5.66 -6.91 -10.30
CA PRO A 149 -6.30 -5.77 -9.67
C PRO A 149 -7.81 -5.88 -9.81
N TYR A 150 -8.56 -5.35 -8.85
CA TYR A 150 -10.01 -5.21 -9.00
C TYR A 150 -10.35 -3.75 -9.18
N ARG A 151 -11.12 -3.46 -10.24
CA ARG A 151 -11.57 -2.11 -10.58
C ARG A 151 -12.77 -1.74 -9.71
N LEU A 152 -12.74 -0.52 -9.20
CA LEU A 152 -13.84 0.06 -8.43
C LEU A 152 -14.36 1.31 -9.15
N ASP A 153 -15.66 1.47 -9.14
CA ASP A 153 -16.34 2.67 -9.63
C ASP A 153 -15.93 3.88 -8.76
N PRO A 154 -15.47 4.99 -9.32
CA PRO A 154 -15.01 6.13 -8.54
C PRO A 154 -16.13 6.89 -7.81
N ASP A 155 -17.41 6.69 -8.16
CA ASP A 155 -18.52 7.41 -7.58
C ASP A 155 -19.10 6.70 -6.34
N ASP A 156 -19.22 5.36 -6.38
CA ASP A 156 -19.85 4.56 -5.30
C ASP A 156 -18.98 3.44 -4.75
N PHE A 157 -17.80 3.19 -5.33
CA PHE A 157 -16.80 2.18 -4.96
C PHE A 157 -17.30 0.73 -5.09
N ARG A 158 -18.38 0.49 -5.84
CA ARG A 158 -18.76 -0.89 -6.19
C ARG A 158 -17.67 -1.52 -7.05
N THR A 159 -17.47 -2.81 -6.88
CA THR A 159 -16.54 -3.59 -7.70
C THR A 159 -17.07 -3.72 -9.12
N LEU A 160 -16.26 -3.36 -10.11
CA LEU A 160 -16.56 -3.50 -11.55
C LEU A 160 -16.07 -4.84 -12.12
N GLY A 161 -15.15 -5.50 -11.41
CA GLY A 161 -14.55 -6.77 -11.79
C GLY A 161 -13.02 -6.73 -11.82
N PRO A 162 -12.38 -7.87 -12.12
CA PRO A 162 -10.93 -7.93 -12.26
C PRO A 162 -10.46 -7.11 -13.46
N ASP A 163 -9.20 -6.73 -13.43
CA ASP A 163 -8.52 -6.00 -14.50
C ASP A 163 -7.40 -6.86 -15.08
N ASP A 164 -7.52 -7.19 -16.35
CA ASP A 164 -6.55 -7.95 -17.13
C ASP A 164 -5.89 -7.12 -18.25
N PHE A 165 -6.03 -5.79 -18.13
CA PHE A 165 -5.51 -4.80 -19.08
C PHE A 165 -5.92 -5.09 -20.52
N GLY A 166 -7.22 -5.28 -20.72
CA GLY A 166 -7.81 -5.55 -22.03
C GLY A 166 -7.69 -6.99 -22.49
N GLY A 167 -7.63 -7.95 -21.56
CA GLY A 167 -7.53 -9.39 -21.84
C GLY A 167 -6.13 -9.85 -22.23
N THR A 168 -5.11 -9.02 -22.00
CA THR A 168 -3.74 -9.28 -22.44
C THR A 168 -2.82 -9.79 -21.33
N TRP A 169 -3.25 -9.70 -20.05
CA TRP A 169 -2.46 -10.07 -18.90
C TRP A 169 -3.21 -10.96 -17.90
N SER A 170 -2.73 -12.17 -17.67
CA SER A 170 -3.39 -13.17 -16.82
C SER A 170 -2.66 -13.50 -15.51
N ARG A 171 -1.49 -12.89 -15.25
CA ARG A 171 -0.61 -13.29 -14.15
C ARG A 171 -0.70 -12.39 -12.92
N GLY A 172 -1.51 -11.34 -12.96
CA GLY A 172 -1.64 -10.37 -11.89
C GLY A 172 -0.45 -9.43 -11.76
N VAL A 173 -0.53 -8.52 -10.78
CA VAL A 173 0.50 -7.50 -10.51
C VAL A 173 0.77 -7.41 -9.01
N SER A 174 1.91 -6.85 -8.64
CA SER A 174 2.26 -6.58 -7.24
C SER A 174 1.37 -5.51 -6.61
N ALA A 175 1.26 -5.52 -5.28
CA ALA A 175 0.48 -4.53 -4.55
C ALA A 175 1.01 -3.10 -4.74
N HIS A 176 2.34 -2.93 -4.82
CA HIS A 176 2.96 -1.59 -4.91
C HIS A 176 3.27 -1.17 -6.34
N SER A 177 2.32 -1.41 -7.26
CA SER A 177 2.36 -0.81 -8.59
C SER A 177 2.32 0.71 -8.50
N LYS A 178 3.03 1.40 -9.39
CA LYS A 178 3.16 2.87 -9.36
C LYS A 178 2.33 3.51 -10.47
N ALA A 179 1.38 4.36 -10.10
CA ALA A 179 0.66 5.20 -11.05
C ALA A 179 1.42 6.51 -11.24
N ASP A 180 2.00 6.72 -12.41
CA ASP A 180 2.65 7.99 -12.77
C ASP A 180 1.60 8.96 -13.31
N GLU A 181 1.15 9.91 -12.48
CA GLU A 181 0.11 10.89 -12.85
C GLU A 181 0.51 11.79 -14.03
N ARG A 182 1.81 11.98 -14.28
CA ARG A 182 2.32 12.83 -15.38
C ARG A 182 2.16 12.16 -16.74
N THR A 183 2.41 10.84 -16.81
CA THR A 183 2.28 10.06 -18.05
C THR A 183 0.93 9.36 -18.15
N GLY A 184 0.28 9.12 -17.02
CA GLY A 184 -0.93 8.32 -16.91
C GLY A 184 -0.66 6.81 -16.94
N GLU A 185 0.60 6.39 -16.83
CA GLU A 185 1.01 4.99 -16.88
C GLU A 185 0.89 4.32 -15.51
N LEU A 186 0.66 3.01 -15.54
CA LEU A 186 0.78 2.12 -14.39
C LEU A 186 2.01 1.23 -14.60
N ILE A 187 2.98 1.34 -13.71
CA ILE A 187 4.21 0.57 -13.73
C ILE A 187 4.11 -0.52 -12.67
N PHE A 188 4.34 -1.77 -13.04
CA PHE A 188 4.20 -2.90 -12.15
C PHE A 188 5.35 -3.90 -12.28
N PHE A 189 5.50 -4.70 -11.26
CA PHE A 189 6.17 -5.99 -11.35
C PHE A 189 5.23 -7.09 -10.89
N ASN A 190 5.53 -8.31 -11.33
CA ASN A 190 4.93 -9.55 -10.85
C ASN A 190 6.05 -10.43 -10.33
N TYR A 191 5.79 -11.29 -9.36
CA TYR A 191 6.76 -12.26 -8.91
C TYR A 191 6.14 -13.63 -8.65
N SER A 192 6.96 -14.67 -8.83
CA SER A 192 6.61 -16.06 -8.55
C SER A 192 7.69 -16.68 -7.68
N PHE A 193 7.30 -17.61 -6.82
CA PHE A 193 8.24 -18.46 -6.07
C PHE A 193 8.09 -19.93 -6.42
N ASN A 194 7.14 -20.29 -7.32
CA ASN A 194 6.87 -21.65 -7.73
C ASN A 194 7.57 -22.04 -9.05
N SER A 195 7.75 -21.07 -9.93
CA SER A 195 8.29 -21.31 -11.28
C SER A 195 8.91 -20.05 -11.87
N GLU A 196 9.84 -20.23 -12.77
CA GLU A 196 10.33 -19.15 -13.65
C GLU A 196 9.24 -18.69 -14.65
N PRO A 197 9.29 -17.40 -15.03
CA PRO A 197 10.17 -16.35 -14.52
C PRO A 197 9.81 -15.97 -13.08
N TYR A 198 10.84 -15.80 -12.23
CA TYR A 198 10.63 -15.42 -10.83
C TYR A 198 10.24 -13.96 -10.67
N MET A 199 10.44 -13.14 -11.68
CA MET A 199 9.97 -11.75 -11.73
C MET A 199 9.66 -11.35 -13.18
N GLU A 200 8.63 -10.55 -13.35
CA GLU A 200 8.29 -9.86 -14.58
C GLU A 200 8.09 -8.38 -14.27
N TYR A 201 8.41 -7.55 -15.23
CA TYR A 201 8.25 -6.10 -15.17
C TYR A 201 7.38 -5.64 -16.33
N GLY A 202 6.45 -4.72 -16.09
CA GLY A 202 5.57 -4.24 -17.15
C GLY A 202 5.07 -2.81 -16.95
N VAL A 203 4.61 -2.24 -18.05
CA VAL A 203 4.02 -0.91 -18.14
C VAL A 203 2.66 -1.01 -18.83
N VAL A 204 1.65 -0.42 -18.22
CA VAL A 204 0.30 -0.24 -18.76
C VAL A 204 0.13 1.23 -19.10
N ASP A 205 -0.41 1.53 -20.26
CA ASP A 205 -0.60 2.90 -20.71
C ASP A 205 -1.81 3.58 -20.05
N ARG A 206 -1.98 4.87 -20.34
CA ARG A 206 -3.08 5.68 -19.82
C ARG A 206 -4.48 5.20 -20.20
N ASP A 207 -4.60 4.40 -21.23
CA ASP A 207 -5.86 3.85 -21.74
C ASP A 207 -6.10 2.42 -21.24
N ASN A 208 -5.32 2.00 -20.23
CA ASN A 208 -5.40 0.70 -19.58
C ASN A 208 -5.02 -0.47 -20.50
N GLN A 209 -4.12 -0.25 -21.45
CA GLN A 209 -3.58 -1.31 -22.30
C GLN A 209 -2.16 -1.66 -21.89
N LEU A 210 -1.81 -2.95 -21.89
CA LEU A 210 -0.45 -3.41 -21.63
C LEU A 210 0.48 -2.96 -22.76
N SER A 211 1.39 -2.01 -22.46
CA SER A 211 2.34 -1.45 -23.43
C SER A 211 3.60 -2.28 -23.56
N SER A 212 4.12 -2.80 -22.46
CA SER A 212 5.30 -3.64 -22.44
C SER A 212 5.31 -4.58 -21.25
N VAL A 213 5.93 -5.74 -21.44
CA VAL A 213 6.24 -6.69 -20.37
C VAL A 213 7.53 -7.42 -20.70
N THR A 214 8.36 -7.67 -19.70
CA THR A 214 9.62 -8.40 -19.86
C THR A 214 9.93 -9.24 -18.63
N ASN A 215 10.59 -10.38 -18.86
CA ASN A 215 11.09 -11.23 -17.79
C ASN A 215 12.34 -10.61 -17.18
N ILE A 216 12.47 -10.68 -15.86
CA ILE A 216 13.65 -10.29 -15.12
C ILE A 216 14.33 -11.55 -14.58
N GLU A 217 15.55 -11.79 -15.00
CA GLU A 217 16.32 -12.93 -14.53
C GLU A 217 16.77 -12.75 -13.07
N LEU A 218 16.28 -13.64 -12.21
CA LEU A 218 16.68 -13.74 -10.81
C LEU A 218 17.28 -15.14 -10.56
N PRO A 219 18.26 -15.26 -9.65
CA PRO A 219 18.91 -16.54 -9.36
C PRO A 219 18.02 -17.54 -8.60
N GLY A 220 16.80 -17.15 -8.27
CA GLY A 220 15.80 -17.97 -7.58
C GLY A 220 14.64 -17.14 -7.07
N PRO A 221 13.66 -17.78 -6.42
CA PRO A 221 12.46 -17.09 -5.92
C PRO A 221 12.83 -16.08 -4.82
N ARG A 222 12.27 -14.90 -4.93
CA ARG A 222 12.44 -13.79 -3.99
C ARG A 222 11.09 -13.37 -3.42
N LEU A 223 11.13 -12.46 -2.45
CA LEU A 223 9.97 -11.80 -1.91
C LEU A 223 10.12 -10.28 -2.08
N PRO A 224 10.09 -9.76 -3.31
CA PRO A 224 10.07 -8.32 -3.53
C PRO A 224 8.75 -7.75 -3.02
N HIS A 225 8.78 -6.52 -2.48
CA HIS A 225 7.58 -5.93 -1.92
C HIS A 225 7.18 -4.65 -2.67
N ASP A 226 8.15 -3.80 -2.96
CA ASP A 226 7.94 -2.50 -3.60
C ASP A 226 8.99 -2.26 -4.70
N SER A 227 8.90 -1.12 -5.39
CA SER A 227 9.85 -0.65 -6.40
C SER A 227 9.88 0.88 -6.40
N TRP A 228 10.95 1.47 -6.96
CA TRP A 228 10.96 2.90 -7.30
C TRP A 228 10.76 3.10 -8.78
N ILE A 229 10.23 4.26 -9.14
CA ILE A 229 10.27 4.76 -10.51
C ILE A 229 11.00 6.11 -10.54
N THR A 230 11.60 6.40 -11.69
CA THR A 230 12.07 7.74 -12.08
C THR A 230 11.39 8.14 -13.38
N GLU A 231 11.77 9.25 -13.96
CA GLU A 231 11.22 9.68 -15.25
C GLU A 231 11.49 8.65 -16.36
N HIS A 232 12.70 8.06 -16.38
CA HIS A 232 13.13 7.16 -17.45
C HIS A 232 13.42 5.72 -17.00
N TYR A 233 13.45 5.44 -15.69
CA TYR A 233 13.83 4.13 -15.15
C TYR A 233 12.84 3.60 -14.11
N THR A 234 12.89 2.30 -13.92
CA THR A 234 12.31 1.61 -12.75
C THR A 234 13.42 0.88 -12.00
N LEU A 235 13.35 0.86 -10.68
CA LEU A 235 14.29 0.15 -9.83
C LEU A 235 13.59 -1.02 -9.15
N LEU A 236 13.97 -2.23 -9.54
CA LEU A 236 13.44 -3.48 -9.02
C LEU A 236 14.33 -4.03 -7.91
N HIS A 237 13.73 -4.74 -6.96
CA HIS A 237 14.42 -5.24 -5.78
C HIS A 237 14.71 -6.73 -5.88
N ASP A 238 15.98 -7.13 -5.71
CA ASP A 238 16.44 -8.48 -5.44
C ASP A 238 17.15 -8.50 -4.08
N LEU A 239 16.34 -8.68 -3.03
CA LEU A 239 16.81 -8.57 -1.65
C LEU A 239 17.08 -9.96 -1.05
N PRO A 240 18.01 -10.08 -0.08
CA PRO A 240 18.43 -11.35 0.51
C PRO A 240 17.41 -11.94 1.51
N LEU A 241 16.13 -11.66 1.33
CA LEU A 241 15.01 -12.29 2.03
C LEU A 241 14.20 -13.12 1.04
N TYR A 242 14.20 -14.44 1.22
CA TYR A 242 13.62 -15.38 0.28
C TYR A 242 13.05 -16.61 0.99
N TRP A 243 12.27 -17.38 0.26
CA TRP A 243 11.81 -18.66 0.74
C TRP A 243 12.94 -19.68 0.70
N ASP A 244 13.15 -20.40 1.81
CA ASP A 244 14.15 -21.47 1.87
C ASP A 244 13.87 -22.51 0.78
N PRO A 245 14.75 -22.66 -0.24
CA PRO A 245 14.49 -23.51 -1.39
C PRO A 245 14.39 -25.00 -1.04
N ASP A 246 15.11 -25.46 -0.02
CA ASP A 246 15.08 -26.86 0.41
C ASP A 246 13.74 -27.19 1.07
N LEU A 247 13.18 -26.23 1.81
CA LEU A 247 11.86 -26.37 2.41
C LEU A 247 10.75 -26.22 1.37
N LEU A 248 10.90 -25.32 0.39
CA LEU A 248 9.98 -25.22 -0.73
C LEU A 248 9.88 -26.53 -1.50
N ALA A 249 11.01 -27.20 -1.78
CA ALA A 249 11.05 -28.47 -2.51
C ALA A 249 10.26 -29.60 -1.83
N ILE A 250 10.02 -29.51 -0.54
CA ILE A 250 9.19 -30.46 0.23
C ILE A 250 7.86 -29.89 0.69
N GLY A 251 7.39 -28.81 0.03
CA GLY A 251 6.08 -28.21 0.29
C GLY A 251 5.98 -27.44 1.62
N LYS A 252 7.09 -26.94 2.16
CA LYS A 252 7.12 -26.13 3.38
C LYS A 252 7.58 -24.71 3.12
N LYS A 253 7.01 -23.76 3.84
CA LYS A 253 7.38 -22.34 3.78
C LYS A 253 8.19 -21.93 5.00
N LYS A 254 9.34 -21.36 4.76
CA LYS A 254 10.09 -20.60 5.76
C LYS A 254 10.86 -19.50 5.06
N LEU A 255 10.72 -18.30 5.56
CA LEU A 255 11.55 -17.17 5.13
C LEU A 255 12.97 -17.35 5.70
N LYS A 256 13.93 -16.99 4.86
CA LYS A 256 15.35 -17.02 5.19
C LYS A 256 15.96 -15.68 4.76
N PHE A 257 16.65 -15.04 5.67
CA PHE A 257 17.50 -13.91 5.39
C PHE A 257 18.95 -14.35 5.34
N ASN A 258 19.66 -13.98 4.28
CA ASN A 258 21.09 -14.29 4.14
C ASN A 258 21.91 -13.00 4.32
N PRO A 259 22.59 -12.83 5.46
CA PRO A 259 23.39 -11.63 5.72
C PRO A 259 24.68 -11.55 4.89
N ASP A 260 25.08 -12.62 4.22
CA ASP A 260 26.26 -12.67 3.37
C ASP A 260 25.94 -12.39 1.89
N MET A 261 24.66 -12.25 1.55
CA MET A 261 24.19 -11.95 0.21
C MET A 261 23.86 -10.44 0.10
N PRO A 262 24.42 -9.70 -0.85
CA PRO A 262 24.09 -8.29 -1.00
C PRO A 262 22.64 -8.08 -1.39
N SER A 263 22.07 -6.95 -0.97
CA SER A 263 20.87 -6.41 -1.58
C SER A 263 21.20 -5.90 -2.97
N ARG A 264 20.43 -6.28 -3.99
CA ARG A 264 20.63 -5.79 -5.35
C ARG A 264 19.42 -4.98 -5.81
N PHE A 265 19.70 -3.85 -6.42
CA PHE A 265 18.69 -2.98 -7.01
C PHE A 265 18.93 -2.93 -8.52
N GLY A 266 17.94 -3.39 -9.28
CA GLY A 266 18.02 -3.49 -10.74
C GLY A 266 17.40 -2.25 -11.39
N VAL A 267 18.25 -1.43 -11.99
CA VAL A 267 17.82 -0.26 -12.76
C VAL A 267 17.55 -0.68 -14.19
N ILE A 268 16.29 -0.60 -14.60
CA ILE A 268 15.85 -0.92 -15.96
C ILE A 268 15.24 0.33 -16.61
N PRO A 269 15.58 0.64 -17.89
CA PRO A 269 14.85 1.67 -18.61
C PRO A 269 13.35 1.40 -18.62
N ARG A 270 12.51 2.43 -18.49
CA ARG A 270 11.06 2.29 -18.31
C ARG A 270 10.40 1.36 -19.33
N TYR A 271 10.87 1.38 -20.58
CA TYR A 271 10.38 0.50 -21.66
C TYR A 271 11.44 -0.50 -22.14
N GLY A 272 12.45 -0.73 -21.30
CA GLY A 272 13.54 -1.65 -21.61
C GLY A 272 13.15 -3.11 -21.47
N SER A 273 14.00 -3.97 -22.01
CA SER A 273 13.91 -5.43 -21.82
C SER A 273 14.69 -5.88 -20.59
N GLY A 274 14.45 -7.10 -20.11
CA GLY A 274 15.20 -7.65 -18.98
C GLY A 274 16.72 -7.70 -19.18
N SER A 275 17.20 -7.73 -20.44
CA SER A 275 18.62 -7.65 -20.77
C SER A 275 19.24 -6.25 -20.56
N ASP A 276 18.39 -5.21 -20.46
CA ASP A 276 18.84 -3.84 -20.27
C ASP A 276 18.98 -3.49 -18.78
N ILE A 277 18.57 -4.40 -17.88
CA ILE A 277 18.65 -4.18 -16.44
C ILE A 277 20.11 -4.12 -15.98
N ARG A 278 20.42 -3.14 -15.15
CA ARG A 278 21.71 -2.98 -14.52
C ARG A 278 21.60 -3.11 -13.02
N TRP A 279 22.28 -4.08 -12.44
CA TRP A 279 22.24 -4.39 -11.01
C TRP A 279 23.29 -3.59 -10.23
N PHE A 280 22.87 -3.05 -9.09
CA PHE A 280 23.68 -2.34 -8.11
C PHE A 280 23.59 -3.04 -6.76
N GLU A 281 24.73 -3.26 -6.13
CA GLU A 281 24.82 -3.96 -4.86
C GLU A 281 24.92 -2.98 -3.69
N CYS A 282 24.21 -3.27 -2.62
CA CYS A 282 24.21 -2.56 -1.34
C CYS A 282 24.28 -3.56 -0.17
N GLU A 283 24.42 -3.05 1.05
CA GLU A 283 24.44 -3.87 2.25
C GLU A 283 23.18 -4.73 2.38
N PRO A 284 23.30 -5.97 2.90
CA PRO A 284 22.17 -6.86 3.10
C PRO A 284 21.06 -6.22 3.93
N THR A 285 19.85 -6.22 3.39
CA THR A 285 18.67 -5.70 4.08
C THR A 285 17.40 -6.27 3.49
N TYR A 286 16.28 -5.94 4.12
CA TYR A 286 14.95 -5.99 3.50
C TYR A 286 14.31 -4.60 3.54
N MET A 287 13.45 -4.34 2.59
CA MET A 287 12.72 -3.08 2.47
C MET A 287 11.26 -3.39 2.14
N LEU A 288 10.33 -2.85 2.94
CA LEU A 288 8.92 -2.90 2.62
C LEU A 288 8.57 -1.75 1.67
N HIS A 289 8.69 -0.51 2.12
CA HIS A 289 8.17 0.60 1.35
C HIS A 289 9.26 1.57 0.91
N THR A 290 9.06 2.10 -0.27
CA THR A 290 9.87 3.15 -0.90
C THR A 290 9.22 4.52 -0.72
N VAL A 291 10.03 5.57 -0.67
CA VAL A 291 9.55 6.95 -0.59
C VAL A 291 9.42 7.56 -1.98
N ASN A 292 10.55 7.75 -2.65
CA ASN A 292 10.63 8.29 -4.00
C ASN A 292 12.03 8.07 -4.58
N ALA A 293 12.17 8.20 -5.90
CA ALA A 293 13.46 8.26 -6.57
C ALA A 293 13.44 9.27 -7.72
N TRP A 294 14.63 9.76 -8.11
CA TRP A 294 14.78 10.66 -9.24
C TRP A 294 16.17 10.59 -9.84
N GLU A 295 16.32 11.12 -11.03
CA GLU A 295 17.60 11.24 -11.72
C GLU A 295 18.30 12.55 -11.35
N ASP A 296 19.59 12.48 -11.05
CA ASP A 296 20.44 13.62 -10.70
C ASP A 296 21.78 13.51 -11.45
N GLY A 297 21.79 13.96 -12.69
CA GLY A 297 22.92 13.79 -13.63
C GLY A 297 23.15 12.31 -13.97
N ASP A 298 24.35 11.80 -13.68
CA ASP A 298 24.69 10.38 -13.89
C ASP A 298 24.17 9.45 -12.79
N GLU A 299 23.47 9.97 -11.78
CA GLU A 299 23.03 9.20 -10.63
C GLU A 299 21.52 9.10 -10.55
N ILE A 300 21.03 7.99 -10.02
CA ILE A 300 19.68 7.89 -9.44
C ILE A 300 19.80 8.03 -7.93
N VAL A 301 19.01 8.95 -7.37
CA VAL A 301 18.86 9.14 -5.93
C VAL A 301 17.54 8.53 -5.53
N ALA A 302 17.55 7.62 -4.55
CA ALA A 302 16.36 6.91 -4.10
C ALA A 302 16.26 6.91 -2.57
N PHE A 303 15.04 6.90 -2.03
CA PHE A 303 14.77 6.88 -0.60
C PHE A 303 13.79 5.75 -0.27
N GLY A 304 14.07 5.03 0.82
CA GLY A 304 13.23 3.94 1.29
C GLY A 304 13.58 3.54 2.72
N PHE A 305 12.86 2.57 3.27
CA PHE A 305 13.03 2.15 4.66
C PHE A 305 13.81 0.84 4.75
N LYS A 306 15.12 0.96 5.03
CA LYS A 306 16.01 -0.17 5.32
C LYS A 306 15.65 -0.79 6.66
N GLN A 307 15.32 -2.07 6.70
CA GLN A 307 15.12 -2.81 7.93
C GLN A 307 16.48 -3.21 8.54
N LEU A 308 16.72 -2.87 9.79
CA LEU A 308 17.94 -3.25 10.50
C LEU A 308 17.95 -4.74 10.86
N THR A 309 16.78 -5.31 11.08
CA THR A 309 16.58 -6.73 11.44
C THR A 309 15.45 -7.32 10.58
N PRO A 310 15.73 -7.79 9.36
CA PRO A 310 14.71 -8.31 8.45
C PRO A 310 13.93 -9.54 8.96
N ILE A 311 14.59 -10.41 9.71
CA ILE A 311 13.94 -11.50 10.47
C ILE A 311 14.29 -11.30 11.94
N PRO A 312 13.48 -10.57 12.70
CA PRO A 312 13.72 -10.34 14.11
C PRO A 312 13.40 -11.58 14.94
N ASP A 313 14.10 -11.71 16.06
CA ASP A 313 13.69 -12.66 17.11
C ASP A 313 12.55 -12.03 17.91
N ILE A 314 11.34 -12.46 17.60
CA ILE A 314 10.12 -11.94 18.23
C ILE A 314 9.70 -12.90 19.34
N PRO A 315 9.54 -12.44 20.59
CA PRO A 315 9.07 -13.29 21.69
C PRO A 315 7.77 -14.01 21.32
N ARG A 316 7.70 -15.31 21.60
CA ARG A 316 6.60 -16.19 21.15
C ARG A 316 5.23 -15.78 21.67
N GLU A 317 5.17 -15.09 22.80
CA GLU A 317 3.97 -14.56 23.43
C GLU A 317 3.43 -13.29 22.74
N THR A 318 4.20 -12.67 21.85
CA THR A 318 3.72 -11.48 21.15
C THR A 318 2.68 -11.84 20.09
N PRO A 319 1.70 -10.94 19.84
CA PRO A 319 0.71 -11.14 18.79
C PRO A 319 1.33 -11.40 17.42
N SER A 320 2.38 -10.65 17.07
CA SER A 320 3.10 -10.79 15.79
C SER A 320 3.72 -12.17 15.61
N ALA A 321 4.30 -12.75 16.64
CA ALA A 321 4.87 -14.10 16.58
C ALA A 321 3.77 -15.15 16.46
N ARG A 322 2.66 -15.01 17.21
CA ARG A 322 1.55 -15.97 17.16
C ARG A 322 0.87 -16.03 15.79
N VAL A 323 0.72 -14.90 15.13
CA VAL A 323 0.11 -14.83 13.78
C VAL A 323 1.14 -14.83 12.64
N GLN A 324 2.44 -15.03 12.94
CA GLN A 324 3.54 -15.06 11.96
C GLN A 324 3.67 -13.77 11.12
N ASN A 325 3.37 -12.63 11.72
CA ASN A 325 3.37 -11.35 11.02
C ASN A 325 4.70 -10.59 11.20
N TYR A 326 5.81 -11.23 10.80
CA TYR A 326 7.15 -10.68 10.95
C TYR A 326 7.35 -9.33 10.27
N PHE A 327 6.79 -9.16 9.08
CA PHE A 327 7.00 -7.95 8.25
C PHE A 327 6.42 -6.68 8.86
N LEU A 328 5.35 -6.81 9.63
CA LEU A 328 4.60 -5.71 10.19
C LEU A 328 4.92 -5.44 11.66
N SER A 329 6.00 -6.03 12.14
CA SER A 329 6.47 -5.84 13.52
C SER A 329 7.58 -4.79 13.57
N PHE A 330 7.26 -3.55 13.24
CA PHE A 330 8.26 -2.49 13.03
C PHE A 330 9.13 -2.20 14.24
N GLN A 331 8.60 -2.35 15.46
CA GLN A 331 9.41 -2.24 16.67
C GLN A 331 10.56 -3.27 16.75
N PHE A 332 10.44 -4.40 16.04
CA PHE A 332 11.48 -5.45 15.97
C PHE A 332 12.30 -5.36 14.68
N ASN A 333 11.67 -5.11 13.54
CA ASN A 333 12.36 -4.94 12.25
C ASN A 333 13.17 -3.64 12.16
N GLN A 334 12.73 -2.63 12.90
CA GLN A 334 13.39 -1.32 13.01
C GLN A 334 13.73 -0.67 11.66
N PRO A 335 12.71 -0.35 10.82
CA PRO A 335 12.96 0.34 9.56
C PRO A 335 13.53 1.74 9.79
N ARG A 336 14.48 2.15 8.93
CA ARG A 336 15.17 3.43 8.98
C ARG A 336 15.14 4.11 7.62
N LEU A 337 14.82 5.38 7.58
CA LEU A 337 14.88 6.16 6.36
C LEU A 337 16.31 6.22 5.84
N THR A 338 16.51 5.73 4.62
CA THR A 338 17.82 5.55 4.00
C THR A 338 17.84 6.18 2.62
N GLU A 339 18.89 6.92 2.31
CA GLU A 339 19.22 7.42 0.98
C GLU A 339 20.11 6.41 0.27
N TYR A 340 19.77 6.09 -0.97
CA TYR A 340 20.54 5.27 -1.90
C TYR A 340 20.95 6.10 -3.10
N ARG A 341 22.15 5.85 -3.62
CA ARG A 341 22.64 6.45 -4.87
C ARG A 341 23.21 5.38 -5.78
N PHE A 342 22.82 5.44 -7.04
CA PHE A 342 23.22 4.48 -8.06
C PHE A 342 23.80 5.25 -9.24
N ASN A 343 25.12 5.17 -9.44
CA ASN A 343 25.80 5.89 -10.53
C ASN A 343 25.74 5.07 -11.83
N LEU A 344 24.93 5.54 -12.77
CA LEU A 344 24.69 4.86 -14.05
C LEU A 344 25.94 4.81 -14.95
N ARG A 345 26.89 5.71 -14.78
CA ARG A 345 28.12 5.73 -15.57
C ARG A 345 29.17 4.78 -15.00
N THR A 346 29.42 4.82 -13.70
CA THR A 346 30.50 4.05 -13.06
C THR A 346 30.08 2.66 -12.59
N GLY A 347 28.79 2.43 -12.34
CA GLY A 347 28.26 1.22 -11.72
C GLY A 347 28.41 1.17 -10.20
N GLN A 348 28.82 2.25 -9.57
CA GLN A 348 28.95 2.33 -8.12
C GLN A 348 27.61 2.64 -7.47
N SER A 349 27.44 2.09 -6.27
CA SER A 349 26.31 2.37 -5.38
C SER A 349 26.80 2.89 -4.04
N SER A 350 25.96 3.61 -3.33
CA SER A 350 26.16 3.98 -1.95
C SER A 350 24.83 4.08 -1.21
N GLU A 351 24.86 3.89 0.11
CA GLU A 351 23.69 4.04 0.95
C GLU A 351 24.06 4.77 2.23
N ARG A 352 23.08 5.46 2.81
CA ARG A 352 23.22 6.16 4.08
C ARG A 352 21.90 6.25 4.82
N ILE A 353 21.83 5.74 6.05
CA ILE A 353 20.72 6.02 6.96
C ILE A 353 20.73 7.52 7.28
N ILE A 354 19.63 8.19 7.02
CA ILE A 354 19.48 9.65 7.20
C ILE A 354 18.54 10.02 8.35
N ASP A 355 17.79 9.04 8.88
CA ASP A 355 17.01 9.18 10.11
C ASP A 355 17.09 7.90 10.95
N GLN A 356 17.25 8.04 12.27
CA GLN A 356 17.35 6.92 13.21
C GLN A 356 16.01 6.53 13.85
N GLN A 357 14.93 7.23 13.52
CA GLN A 357 13.61 6.89 14.03
C GLN A 357 13.03 5.68 13.30
N CYS A 358 12.15 4.95 14.00
CA CYS A 358 11.39 3.86 13.41
C CYS A 358 10.21 4.44 12.64
N LEU A 359 10.36 4.55 11.33
CA LEU A 359 9.44 5.19 10.41
C LEU A 359 9.03 4.22 9.32
N GLU A 360 7.80 4.37 8.83
CA GLU A 360 7.27 3.58 7.72
C GLU A 360 6.08 4.29 7.04
N MET A 361 5.44 3.63 6.08
CA MET A 361 4.24 4.09 5.40
C MET A 361 4.34 5.54 4.90
N PRO A 362 5.31 5.80 4.01
CA PRO A 362 5.56 7.16 3.53
C PRO A 362 4.45 7.67 2.62
N THR A 363 4.38 8.99 2.57
CA THR A 363 3.56 9.72 1.60
C THR A 363 4.33 10.91 1.07
N ILE A 364 4.16 11.20 -0.20
CA ILE A 364 4.62 12.42 -0.87
C ILE A 364 3.46 13.04 -1.64
N ASN A 365 3.64 14.24 -2.15
CA ASN A 365 2.76 14.74 -3.19
C ASN A 365 2.98 13.90 -4.46
N SER A 366 1.96 13.13 -4.86
CA SER A 366 2.01 12.16 -5.96
C SER A 366 2.42 12.75 -7.32
N ARG A 367 2.19 14.05 -7.51
CA ARG A 367 2.67 14.80 -8.69
C ARG A 367 4.20 14.81 -8.82
N TYR A 368 4.91 14.52 -7.72
CA TYR A 368 6.37 14.45 -7.68
C TYR A 368 6.90 13.01 -7.69
N LEU A 369 6.05 12.02 -7.87
CA LEU A 369 6.49 10.63 -7.97
C LEU A 369 7.42 10.45 -9.20
N GLY A 370 8.61 9.92 -8.96
CA GLY A 370 9.62 9.68 -10.00
C GLY A 370 10.41 10.91 -10.44
N ILE A 371 10.18 12.07 -9.84
CA ILE A 371 10.99 13.29 -10.06
C ILE A 371 11.46 13.87 -8.74
N LYS A 372 12.44 14.78 -8.81
CA LYS A 372 13.04 15.40 -7.62
C LYS A 372 12.00 16.11 -6.79
N ASN A 373 11.88 15.67 -5.53
CA ASN A 373 11.03 16.29 -4.53
C ASN A 373 11.84 16.69 -3.29
N ARG A 374 11.21 17.43 -2.40
CA ARG A 374 11.82 17.91 -1.17
C ARG A 374 11.20 17.27 0.07
N TYR A 375 9.90 17.05 0.09
CA TYR A 375 9.19 16.66 1.31
C TYR A 375 8.65 15.24 1.24
N ALA A 376 8.87 14.51 2.33
CA ALA A 376 8.22 13.25 2.61
C ALA A 376 7.48 13.34 3.96
N TYR A 377 6.34 12.67 4.05
CA TYR A 377 5.54 12.55 5.26
C TYR A 377 5.55 11.09 5.66
N ASN A 378 6.33 10.77 6.68
CA ASN A 378 6.52 9.41 7.16
C ASN A 378 5.64 9.17 8.38
N THR A 379 5.08 7.98 8.53
CA THR A 379 4.40 7.64 9.77
C THR A 379 5.37 7.12 10.81
N MET A 380 5.14 7.46 12.06
CA MET A 380 5.88 6.96 13.21
C MET A 380 5.24 5.66 13.69
N ALA A 381 6.02 4.58 13.75
CA ALA A 381 5.52 3.31 14.25
C ALA A 381 5.17 3.41 15.75
N ALA A 382 3.99 2.90 16.13
CA ALA A 382 3.61 2.85 17.53
C ALA A 382 4.48 1.84 18.31
N GLU A 383 4.78 2.15 19.56
CA GLU A 383 5.58 1.28 20.46
C GLU A 383 4.77 0.10 21.01
N ILE A 384 4.07 -0.60 20.12
CA ILE A 384 3.24 -1.76 20.45
C ILE A 384 3.43 -2.84 19.38
N PRO A 385 3.18 -4.13 19.70
CA PRO A 385 3.45 -5.24 18.79
C PRO A 385 2.35 -5.42 17.72
N TYR A 386 1.86 -4.33 17.16
CA TYR A 386 0.87 -4.31 16.09
C TYR A 386 1.27 -3.33 15.00
N PHE A 387 0.71 -3.53 13.82
CA PHE A 387 0.88 -2.62 12.69
C PHE A 387 0.00 -1.37 12.87
N LEU A 388 0.44 -0.48 13.75
CA LEU A 388 -0.27 0.76 14.05
C LEU A 388 0.72 1.95 14.09
N MET A 389 0.25 3.10 13.67
CA MET A 389 1.04 4.33 13.56
C MET A 389 0.57 5.36 14.57
N SER A 390 1.51 6.03 15.22
CA SER A 390 1.27 6.97 16.32
C SER A 390 1.40 8.43 15.94
N GLY A 391 1.73 8.74 14.69
CA GLY A 391 1.89 10.13 14.26
C GLY A 391 2.52 10.27 12.88
N ILE A 392 2.81 11.52 12.51
CA ILE A 392 3.38 11.92 11.23
C ILE A 392 4.66 12.73 11.48
N GLN A 393 5.71 12.40 10.74
CA GLN A 393 6.92 13.19 10.62
C GLN A 393 6.95 13.85 9.23
N LYS A 394 7.20 15.16 9.15
CA LYS A 394 7.57 15.85 7.91
C LYS A 394 9.09 15.91 7.79
N PHE A 395 9.62 15.34 6.72
CA PHE A 395 11.06 15.24 6.49
C PHE A 395 11.47 16.00 5.22
N ASP A 396 12.54 16.79 5.32
CA ASP A 396 13.18 17.46 4.18
C ASP A 396 14.27 16.55 3.62
N LEU A 397 13.99 15.89 2.49
CA LEU A 397 14.90 14.96 1.83
C LEU A 397 16.16 15.64 1.31
N GLN A 398 16.09 16.92 0.93
CA GLN A 398 17.25 17.68 0.44
C GLN A 398 18.17 18.10 1.58
N GLN A 399 17.60 18.54 2.71
CA GLN A 399 18.36 18.87 3.91
C GLN A 399 18.68 17.64 4.78
N ARG A 400 18.04 16.50 4.51
CA ARG A 400 18.19 15.23 5.24
C ARG A 400 17.92 15.38 6.73
N ARG A 401 16.82 16.04 7.06
CA ARG A 401 16.40 16.25 8.44
C ARG A 401 14.90 16.33 8.58
N GLU A 402 14.43 15.91 9.74
CA GLU A 402 13.08 16.24 10.18
C GLU A 402 12.93 17.75 10.30
N ILE A 403 11.80 18.27 9.86
CA ILE A 403 11.49 19.71 9.96
C ILE A 403 10.20 19.98 10.73
N ASP A 404 9.33 18.97 10.88
CA ASP A 404 8.09 19.11 11.64
C ASP A 404 7.54 17.72 12.01
N ARG A 405 6.67 17.63 13.04
CA ARG A 405 5.99 16.40 13.42
C ARG A 405 4.69 16.67 14.17
N TYR A 406 3.81 15.66 14.11
CA TYR A 406 2.64 15.58 14.96
C TYR A 406 2.51 14.18 15.57
N GLU A 407 2.40 14.12 16.89
CA GLU A 407 2.14 12.88 17.61
C GLU A 407 0.67 12.81 18.01
N LEU A 408 0.03 11.68 17.72
CA LEU A 408 -1.37 11.46 18.11
C LEU A 408 -1.49 11.36 19.64
N PRO A 409 -2.62 11.75 20.21
CA PRO A 409 -2.94 11.47 21.60
C PRO A 409 -2.81 9.97 21.91
N LYS A 410 -2.32 9.64 23.10
CA LYS A 410 -2.14 8.26 23.54
C LYS A 410 -3.42 7.43 23.36
N GLY A 411 -3.28 6.24 22.78
CA GLY A 411 -4.41 5.34 22.49
C GLY A 411 -5.11 5.63 21.18
N LYS A 412 -4.70 6.65 20.43
CA LYS A 412 -5.14 6.88 19.05
C LYS A 412 -4.07 6.42 18.07
N TYR A 413 -4.51 5.83 16.98
CA TYR A 413 -3.65 5.32 15.91
C TYR A 413 -4.21 5.78 14.57
N MET A 414 -3.34 5.92 13.60
CA MET A 414 -3.71 6.36 12.26
C MET A 414 -3.38 5.32 11.19
N GLY A 415 -4.09 5.39 10.07
CA GLY A 415 -3.70 4.75 8.83
C GLY A 415 -2.62 5.55 8.09
N GLN A 416 -2.23 5.08 6.91
CA GLN A 416 -1.37 5.85 6.02
C GLN A 416 -2.05 7.17 5.65
N PRO A 417 -1.40 8.33 5.87
CA PRO A 417 -1.90 9.60 5.37
C PRO A 417 -1.74 9.67 3.85
N VAL A 418 -2.55 10.50 3.21
CA VAL A 418 -2.36 10.87 1.81
C VAL A 418 -2.14 12.38 1.72
N PHE A 419 -1.43 12.81 0.68
CA PHE A 419 -1.28 14.22 0.37
C PHE A 419 -2.37 14.64 -0.63
N SER A 420 -3.20 15.60 -0.24
CA SER A 420 -4.18 16.25 -1.10
C SER A 420 -3.65 17.63 -1.49
N PRO A 421 -3.26 17.87 -2.73
CA PRO A 421 -2.84 19.20 -3.15
C PRO A 421 -4.01 20.17 -3.04
N ARG A 422 -3.75 21.39 -2.60
CA ARG A 422 -4.72 22.49 -2.63
C ARG A 422 -5.09 22.82 -4.08
N LEU A 423 -6.36 23.07 -4.36
CA LEU A 423 -6.76 23.52 -5.70
C LEU A 423 -5.97 24.77 -6.10
N GLY A 424 -5.29 24.70 -7.26
CA GLY A 424 -4.46 25.78 -7.78
C GLY A 424 -3.08 25.92 -7.12
N SER A 425 -2.68 24.98 -6.26
CA SER A 425 -1.36 24.99 -5.61
C SER A 425 -0.21 24.99 -6.61
N GLN A 426 0.86 25.74 -6.29
CA GLN A 426 2.08 25.85 -7.10
C GLN A 426 3.33 25.32 -6.38
N SER A 427 3.27 25.09 -5.07
CA SER A 427 4.36 24.55 -4.30
C SER A 427 4.11 23.09 -3.88
N GLU A 428 5.19 22.34 -3.68
CA GLU A 428 5.14 20.90 -3.40
C GLU A 428 4.33 20.55 -2.16
N ASP A 429 4.47 21.34 -1.10
CA ASP A 429 3.81 21.10 0.20
C ASP A 429 2.56 21.96 0.45
N ASP A 430 2.08 22.71 -0.58
CA ASP A 430 0.84 23.47 -0.47
C ASP A 430 -0.37 22.55 -0.68
N GLY A 431 -0.84 22.04 0.43
CA GLY A 431 -1.93 21.08 0.47
C GLY A 431 -2.21 20.58 1.87
N TYR A 432 -2.83 19.44 1.93
CA TYR A 432 -3.33 18.83 3.15
C TYR A 432 -2.85 17.39 3.28
N LEU A 433 -2.65 16.93 4.52
CA LEU A 433 -2.58 15.51 4.83
C LEU A 433 -3.92 15.05 5.38
N ILE A 434 -4.38 13.90 4.94
CA ILE A 434 -5.67 13.32 5.32
C ILE A 434 -5.45 11.89 5.77
N SER A 435 -5.99 11.50 6.93
CA SER A 435 -5.96 10.11 7.39
C SER A 435 -7.14 9.78 8.28
N TYR A 436 -7.53 8.50 8.31
CA TYR A 436 -8.38 7.95 9.35
C TYR A 436 -7.57 7.79 10.63
N VAL A 437 -8.12 8.28 11.74
CA VAL A 437 -7.58 8.14 13.09
C VAL A 437 -8.61 7.41 13.94
N SER A 438 -8.19 6.38 14.66
CA SER A 438 -9.07 5.52 15.44
C SER A 438 -8.47 5.23 16.81
N ASP A 439 -9.35 5.04 17.81
CA ASP A 439 -9.03 4.46 19.11
C ASP A 439 -9.48 2.99 19.22
N GLY A 440 -9.93 2.40 18.10
CA GLY A 440 -10.48 1.05 18.01
C GLY A 440 -12.00 1.00 18.22
N ALA A 441 -12.56 1.85 19.05
CA ALA A 441 -14.01 1.94 19.29
C ALA A 441 -14.70 2.92 18.34
N SER A 442 -14.02 4.02 18.01
CA SER A 442 -14.48 5.09 17.13
C SER A 442 -13.44 5.44 16.09
N ALA A 443 -13.84 6.14 15.05
CA ALA A 443 -12.95 6.67 14.04
C ALA A 443 -13.32 8.10 13.64
N GLU A 444 -12.31 8.88 13.31
CA GLU A 444 -12.43 10.25 12.79
C GLU A 444 -11.55 10.37 11.54
N ILE A 445 -11.86 11.32 10.67
CA ILE A 445 -10.91 11.79 9.66
C ILE A 445 -10.22 13.02 10.25
N TYR A 446 -8.90 13.02 10.20
CA TYR A 446 -8.10 14.19 10.52
C TYR A 446 -7.56 14.80 9.24
N ILE A 447 -7.60 16.14 9.16
CA ILE A 447 -7.04 16.94 8.08
C ILE A 447 -6.03 17.89 8.70
N TRP A 448 -4.77 17.80 8.25
CA TRP A 448 -3.68 18.70 8.65
C TRP A 448 -3.28 19.59 7.48
N GLN A 449 -2.76 20.77 7.79
CA GLN A 449 -1.99 21.53 6.81
C GLN A 449 -0.63 20.85 6.59
N ALA A 450 -0.30 20.49 5.35
CA ALA A 450 0.95 19.79 5.06
C ALA A 450 2.19 20.65 5.29
N GLN A 451 2.05 21.98 5.29
CA GLN A 451 3.14 22.91 5.58
C GLN A 451 3.50 22.93 7.08
N THR A 452 2.51 22.81 7.97
CA THR A 452 2.67 22.93 9.43
C THR A 452 1.96 21.80 10.17
N VAL A 453 2.43 20.57 9.94
CA VAL A 453 1.83 19.35 10.52
C VAL A 453 1.78 19.40 12.03
N GLY A 454 2.83 19.99 12.65
CA GLY A 454 2.99 20.11 14.10
C GLY A 454 1.92 20.96 14.79
N ASP A 455 1.23 21.84 14.07
CA ASP A 455 0.12 22.63 14.62
C ASP A 455 -1.12 21.76 14.93
N GLY A 456 -1.12 20.50 14.48
CA GLY A 456 -2.23 19.56 14.63
C GLY A 456 -3.30 19.68 13.55
N PRO A 457 -4.36 18.84 13.63
CA PRO A 457 -5.40 18.82 12.63
C PRO A 457 -6.26 20.09 12.68
N ILE A 458 -6.44 20.71 11.51
CA ILE A 458 -7.32 21.89 11.33
C ILE A 458 -8.81 21.47 11.30
N THR A 459 -9.08 20.20 10.93
CA THR A 459 -10.43 19.66 10.86
C THR A 459 -10.44 18.23 11.35
N ARG A 460 -11.45 17.87 12.12
CA ARG A 460 -11.75 16.50 12.52
C ARG A 460 -13.18 16.17 12.15
N ILE A 461 -13.40 15.03 11.53
CA ILE A 461 -14.72 14.60 11.06
C ILE A 461 -15.05 13.25 11.73
N PRO A 462 -15.91 13.23 12.74
CA PRO A 462 -16.36 11.98 13.35
C PRO A 462 -17.07 11.09 12.33
N LEU A 463 -16.72 9.81 12.30
CA LEU A 463 -17.36 8.83 11.44
C LEU A 463 -18.45 8.07 12.20
N PRO A 464 -19.56 7.72 11.52
CA PRO A 464 -20.66 7.00 12.13
C PRO A 464 -20.37 5.52 12.40
N GLN A 465 -19.25 5.02 11.88
CA GLN A 465 -18.77 3.66 12.05
C GLN A 465 -17.27 3.70 12.28
N ARG A 466 -16.76 2.81 13.12
CA ARG A 466 -15.32 2.63 13.27
C ARG A 466 -14.68 2.17 11.96
N VAL A 467 -13.40 2.45 11.79
CA VAL A 467 -12.62 2.06 10.63
C VAL A 467 -11.49 1.16 11.13
N PRO A 468 -11.51 -0.16 10.83
CA PRO A 468 -10.45 -1.08 11.26
C PRO A 468 -9.09 -0.65 10.75
N GLY A 469 -8.03 -1.06 11.43
CA GLY A 469 -6.66 -0.94 10.94
C GLY A 469 -6.55 -1.48 9.52
N GLY A 470 -5.96 -0.72 8.63
CA GLY A 470 -5.87 -1.07 7.21
C GLY A 470 -4.45 -0.99 6.68
N SER A 471 -4.32 -1.31 5.42
CA SER A 471 -3.04 -1.28 4.70
C SER A 471 -2.79 0.10 4.10
N HIS A 472 -2.85 0.22 2.79
CA HIS A 472 -2.45 1.44 2.08
C HIS A 472 -3.61 2.36 1.72
N ALA A 473 -3.25 3.60 1.46
CA ALA A 473 -4.20 4.64 1.08
C ALA A 473 -3.70 5.41 -0.16
N TYR A 474 -4.65 5.97 -0.89
CA TYR A 474 -4.40 6.77 -2.07
C TYR A 474 -5.28 8.02 -2.09
N TRP A 475 -4.76 9.11 -2.64
CA TRP A 475 -5.54 10.30 -2.96
C TRP A 475 -5.91 10.30 -4.44
N GLY A 476 -7.20 10.16 -4.75
CA GLY A 476 -7.72 10.36 -6.10
C GLY A 476 -8.10 11.82 -6.30
N ASN A 477 -7.37 12.54 -7.15
CA ASN A 477 -7.68 13.93 -7.46
C ASN A 477 -9.00 14.03 -8.22
N GLY A 478 -9.90 14.92 -7.81
CA GLY A 478 -11.23 15.03 -8.39
C GLY A 478 -11.21 15.46 -9.87
N GLU A 479 -10.29 16.33 -10.27
CA GLU A 479 -10.12 16.74 -11.66
C GLU A 479 -9.66 15.57 -12.53
N ASP A 480 -8.70 14.77 -12.07
CA ASP A 480 -8.18 13.61 -12.81
C ASP A 480 -9.24 12.54 -13.02
N ILE A 481 -10.05 12.27 -11.98
CA ILE A 481 -11.19 11.35 -12.07
C ILE A 481 -12.18 11.83 -13.14
N ARG A 482 -12.61 13.10 -13.07
CA ARG A 482 -13.57 13.68 -14.04
C ARG A 482 -13.04 13.69 -15.47
N ASN A 483 -11.76 14.04 -15.65
CA ASN A 483 -11.10 14.05 -16.95
C ASN A 483 -11.02 12.65 -17.56
N ALA A 484 -10.67 11.65 -16.78
CA ALA A 484 -10.62 10.27 -17.24
C ALA A 484 -12.01 9.71 -17.57
N GLN A 485 -13.02 9.99 -16.74
CA GLN A 485 -14.41 9.62 -17.03
C GLN A 485 -14.92 10.29 -18.33
N ALA A 486 -14.54 11.54 -18.59
CA ALA A 486 -14.90 12.24 -19.82
C ALA A 486 -14.24 11.61 -21.06
N ARG A 487 -12.95 11.23 -20.97
CA ARG A 487 -12.25 10.51 -22.07
C ARG A 487 -12.94 9.20 -22.39
N ARG A 488 -13.26 8.37 -21.39
CA ARG A 488 -13.92 7.09 -21.61
C ARG A 488 -15.30 7.21 -22.25
N ARG A 489 -16.10 8.20 -21.82
CA ARG A 489 -17.40 8.47 -22.48
C ARG A 489 -17.23 8.80 -23.95
N ASN A 490 -16.23 9.58 -24.31
CA ASN A 490 -15.96 9.98 -25.69
C ASN A 490 -15.40 8.83 -26.56
N ALA A 491 -14.66 7.88 -25.95
CA ALA A 491 -14.11 6.71 -26.65
C ALA A 491 -15.13 5.58 -26.86
N GLY A 492 -16.21 5.55 -26.07
CA GLY A 492 -17.32 4.58 -26.21
C GLY A 492 -18.51 5.06 -27.05
N ALA A 493 -18.46 6.29 -27.54
CA ALA A 493 -19.43 6.89 -28.45
C ALA A 493 -18.90 6.84 -29.89
#